data_e696d6dddd7fa600a4abd84c21468a64
#
_entry.id   e696d6dddd7fa600a4abd84c21468a64
#
_cell.length_a   1.000
_cell.length_b   1.000
_cell.length_c   1.000
_cell.angle_alpha   90.00
_cell.angle_beta   90.00
_cell.angle_gamma   90.00
#
_symmetry.space_group_name_H-M   'P 1'
#
loop_
_entity.id
_entity.type
_entity.pdbx_description
1 polymer ?
#
loop_
_entity_poly.entity_id
_entity_poly.type
_entity_poly.pdbx_seq_one_letter_code
_entity_poly.pdbx_strand_id
1 'polypeptide(L)'
;MRMKPECVPCIYGVRAREIVSSRLGEEEKFHALAELTRRYAGLIGPGASTIVVATKAFRIVKELTGDEDPYRAYKEESYRLGEELAREAARRAESLTGFERFKFLLKASTAANLLDPGAPLGVHPGQLLERAERLVFARDETEQFYLHLLQTDKVSYLLDNAGEAHLDKLVIDEIARMGIKVRVFAKGAPYQNDVTYDEALRLGLGEHAELISTETDAAGPVRELIPGHVWEKMVDADLIVAKGMANFEAFLDNPPPKPLFAMLVAKCGPVAEAARVKPGEAAAFYASLRPGMMKVM
;
A
#
# COMPACT_ATOMS: atom_id res chain seq x y z
N MET A 1 -12.86 1.68 3.98
CA MET A 1 -13.38 2.92 4.62
C MET A 1 -14.62 3.38 3.86
N ARG A 2 -15.66 3.87 4.57
CA ARG A 2 -16.84 4.45 3.91
C ARG A 2 -16.49 5.77 3.26
N MET A 3 -17.01 5.99 2.05
CA MET A 3 -16.73 7.16 1.24
C MET A 3 -17.18 8.46 1.93
N LYS A 4 -16.31 9.45 1.97
CA LYS A 4 -16.62 10.82 2.38
C LYS A 4 -16.83 11.69 1.13
N PRO A 5 -17.51 12.85 1.22
CA PRO A 5 -17.71 13.73 0.06
C PRO A 5 -16.41 14.10 -0.67
N GLU A 6 -15.30 14.29 0.07
CA GLU A 6 -13.98 14.63 -0.48
C GLU A 6 -13.38 13.49 -1.33
N CYS A 7 -13.79 12.24 -1.10
CA CYS A 7 -13.33 11.10 -1.89
C CYS A 7 -13.87 11.15 -3.32
N VAL A 8 -15.05 11.75 -3.54
CA VAL A 8 -15.68 11.82 -4.86
C VAL A 8 -14.81 12.55 -5.87
N PRO A 9 -14.45 13.83 -5.70
CA PRO A 9 -13.59 14.54 -6.64
C PRO A 9 -12.16 13.99 -6.65
N CYS A 10 -11.67 13.40 -5.55
CA CYS A 10 -10.34 12.81 -5.46
C CYS A 10 -10.22 11.61 -6.40
N ILE A 11 -11.06 10.60 -6.26
CA ILE A 11 -11.03 9.40 -7.10
C ILE A 11 -11.29 9.76 -8.57
N TYR A 12 -12.32 10.56 -8.84
CA TYR A 12 -12.64 11.00 -10.20
C TYR A 12 -11.47 11.74 -10.85
N GLY A 13 -10.84 12.66 -10.14
CA GLY A 13 -9.73 13.46 -10.67
C GLY A 13 -8.50 12.60 -11.04
N VAL A 14 -8.22 11.54 -10.28
CA VAL A 14 -7.15 10.58 -10.64
C VAL A 14 -7.53 9.84 -11.92
N ARG A 15 -8.73 9.28 -12.01
CA ARG A 15 -9.24 8.56 -13.18
C ARG A 15 -9.25 9.43 -14.45
N ALA A 16 -9.70 10.68 -14.31
CA ALA A 16 -9.71 11.62 -15.42
C ALA A 16 -8.28 11.93 -15.93
N ARG A 17 -7.31 12.13 -15.02
CA ARG A 17 -5.90 12.33 -15.42
C ARG A 17 -5.33 11.12 -16.16
N GLU A 18 -5.67 9.91 -15.77
CA GLU A 18 -5.24 8.69 -16.47
C GLU A 18 -5.72 8.65 -17.92
N ILE A 19 -6.99 9.02 -18.18
CA ILE A 19 -7.51 9.15 -19.54
C ILE A 19 -6.78 10.26 -20.31
N VAL A 20 -6.62 11.45 -19.70
CA VAL A 20 -5.93 12.59 -20.35
C VAL A 20 -4.49 12.23 -20.72
N SER A 21 -3.81 11.44 -19.89
CA SER A 21 -2.43 10.99 -20.11
C SER A 21 -2.32 9.75 -21.03
N SER A 22 -3.43 9.14 -21.41
CA SER A 22 -3.44 7.94 -22.26
C SER A 22 -3.00 8.26 -23.71
N ARG A 23 -2.82 7.20 -24.49
CA ARG A 23 -2.43 7.29 -25.92
C ARG A 23 -3.60 7.58 -26.86
N LEU A 24 -4.82 7.75 -26.35
CA LEU A 24 -6.00 8.09 -27.14
C LEU A 24 -5.83 9.44 -27.85
N GLY A 25 -6.48 9.60 -28.99
CA GLY A 25 -6.63 10.87 -29.68
C GLY A 25 -7.47 11.87 -28.86
N GLU A 26 -7.41 13.17 -29.19
CA GLU A 26 -8.09 14.21 -28.43
C GLU A 26 -9.61 13.98 -28.35
N GLU A 27 -10.25 13.67 -29.48
CA GLU A 27 -11.68 13.38 -29.56
C GLU A 27 -12.07 12.13 -28.74
N GLU A 28 -11.25 11.06 -28.82
CA GLU A 28 -11.45 9.83 -28.05
C GLU A 28 -11.33 10.10 -26.54
N LYS A 29 -10.41 10.97 -26.11
CA LYS A 29 -10.29 11.40 -24.70
C LYS A 29 -11.54 12.11 -24.22
N PHE A 30 -12.15 13.00 -25.03
CA PHE A 30 -13.42 13.64 -24.68
C PHE A 30 -14.54 12.61 -24.51
N HIS A 31 -14.67 11.66 -25.42
CA HIS A 31 -15.66 10.59 -25.31
C HIS A 31 -15.41 9.70 -24.08
N ALA A 32 -14.16 9.31 -23.82
CA ALA A 32 -13.79 8.52 -22.65
C ALA A 32 -14.07 9.26 -21.32
N LEU A 33 -13.78 10.56 -21.25
CA LEU A 33 -14.08 11.37 -20.06
C LEU A 33 -15.60 11.51 -19.83
N ALA A 34 -16.38 11.70 -20.88
CA ALA A 34 -17.84 11.75 -20.79
C ALA A 34 -18.41 10.41 -20.28
N GLU A 35 -17.92 9.30 -20.82
CA GLU A 35 -18.34 7.95 -20.41
C GLU A 35 -17.89 7.61 -18.98
N LEU A 36 -16.65 7.98 -18.59
CA LEU A 36 -16.19 7.88 -17.20
C LEU A 36 -17.14 8.64 -16.28
N THR A 37 -17.49 9.89 -16.61
CA THR A 37 -18.38 10.72 -15.79
C THR A 37 -19.73 10.05 -15.59
N ARG A 38 -20.32 9.55 -16.66
CA ARG A 38 -21.62 8.87 -16.64
C ARG A 38 -21.60 7.61 -15.77
N ARG A 39 -20.56 6.76 -15.92
CA ARG A 39 -20.44 5.49 -15.19
C ARG A 39 -20.04 5.71 -13.73
N TYR A 40 -19.15 6.68 -13.48
CA TYR A 40 -18.69 7.02 -12.14
C TYR A 40 -19.82 7.52 -11.24
N ALA A 41 -20.74 8.33 -11.80
CA ALA A 41 -21.90 8.81 -11.05
C ALA A 41 -22.75 7.67 -10.46
N GLY A 42 -22.78 6.50 -11.10
CA GLY A 42 -23.48 5.32 -10.61
C GLY A 42 -22.73 4.53 -9.52
N LEU A 43 -21.47 4.85 -9.25
CA LEU A 43 -20.66 4.16 -8.24
C LEU A 43 -20.66 4.87 -6.88
N ILE A 44 -20.92 6.18 -6.89
CA ILE A 44 -20.82 7.02 -5.69
C ILE A 44 -22.12 7.04 -4.90
N GLY A 45 -22.02 7.09 -3.59
CA GLY A 45 -23.19 7.21 -2.71
C GLY A 45 -22.86 7.11 -1.23
N PRO A 46 -23.79 7.53 -0.38
CA PRO A 46 -23.66 7.34 1.06
C PRO A 46 -23.45 5.85 1.39
N GLY A 47 -22.39 5.54 2.15
CA GLY A 47 -22.08 4.16 2.53
C GLY A 47 -21.32 3.33 1.51
N ALA A 48 -21.02 3.85 0.31
CA ALA A 48 -20.14 3.18 -0.65
C ALA A 48 -18.72 3.02 -0.06
N SER A 49 -18.06 1.89 -0.38
CA SER A 49 -16.66 1.68 -0.01
C SER A 49 -15.73 2.46 -0.94
N THR A 50 -14.79 3.25 -0.38
CA THR A 50 -13.77 3.95 -1.17
C THR A 50 -12.98 3.00 -2.05
N ILE A 51 -12.60 1.83 -1.50
CA ILE A 51 -11.79 0.82 -2.21
C ILE A 51 -12.57 0.21 -3.38
N VAL A 52 -13.84 -0.11 -3.17
CA VAL A 52 -14.70 -0.67 -4.23
C VAL A 52 -14.92 0.34 -5.35
N VAL A 53 -15.22 1.60 -5.00
CA VAL A 53 -15.42 2.68 -5.98
C VAL A 53 -14.12 2.95 -6.74
N ALA A 54 -12.99 3.06 -6.05
CA ALA A 54 -11.69 3.30 -6.67
C ALA A 54 -11.29 2.17 -7.64
N THR A 55 -11.52 0.91 -7.25
CA THR A 55 -11.27 -0.26 -8.10
C THR A 55 -12.15 -0.25 -9.35
N LYS A 56 -13.46 -0.10 -9.16
CA LYS A 56 -14.41 -0.11 -10.30
C LYS A 56 -14.15 1.06 -11.26
N ALA A 57 -13.84 2.25 -10.72
CA ALA A 57 -13.50 3.41 -11.53
C ALA A 57 -12.18 3.22 -12.33
N PHE A 58 -11.19 2.53 -11.77
CA PHE A 58 -9.95 2.20 -12.49
C PHE A 58 -10.21 1.17 -13.61
N ARG A 59 -11.04 0.16 -13.36
CA ARG A 59 -11.46 -0.80 -14.40
C ARG A 59 -12.15 -0.11 -15.58
N ILE A 60 -12.96 0.92 -15.31
CA ILE A 60 -13.57 1.76 -16.36
C ILE A 60 -12.48 2.45 -17.19
N VAL A 61 -11.45 3.00 -16.57
CA VAL A 61 -10.34 3.64 -17.30
C VAL A 61 -9.61 2.63 -18.18
N LYS A 62 -9.25 1.45 -17.66
CA LYS A 62 -8.59 0.39 -18.44
C LYS A 62 -9.42 0.00 -19.67
N GLU A 63 -10.72 -0.21 -19.48
CA GLU A 63 -11.65 -0.53 -20.56
C GLU A 63 -11.70 0.57 -21.61
N LEU A 64 -11.82 1.84 -21.19
CA LEU A 64 -11.97 2.98 -22.11
C LEU A 64 -10.68 3.32 -22.87
N THR A 65 -9.53 3.08 -22.24
CA THR A 65 -8.22 3.38 -22.84
C THR A 65 -7.60 2.19 -23.58
N GLY A 66 -8.11 0.97 -23.34
CA GLY A 66 -7.50 -0.28 -23.84
C GLY A 66 -6.13 -0.57 -23.23
N ASP A 67 -5.76 0.11 -22.15
CA ASP A 67 -4.46 -0.05 -21.45
C ASP A 67 -4.67 -0.77 -20.12
N GLU A 68 -4.19 -2.00 -20.04
CA GLU A 68 -4.30 -2.83 -18.82
C GLU A 68 -3.33 -2.42 -17.70
N ASP A 69 -2.24 -1.71 -18.02
CA ASP A 69 -1.26 -1.23 -17.04
C ASP A 69 -0.76 0.18 -17.38
N PRO A 70 -1.58 1.22 -17.18
CA PRO A 70 -1.22 2.61 -17.48
C PRO A 70 -0.01 3.13 -16.71
N TYR A 71 0.37 2.45 -15.63
CA TYR A 71 1.49 2.83 -14.76
C TYR A 71 2.76 2.04 -15.01
N ARG A 72 2.83 1.17 -16.03
CA ARG A 72 3.99 0.31 -16.29
C ARG A 72 5.31 1.07 -16.35
N ALA A 73 5.39 2.11 -17.17
CA ALA A 73 6.62 2.89 -17.31
C ALA A 73 7.01 3.59 -16.01
N TYR A 74 6.03 4.08 -15.26
CA TYR A 74 6.25 4.68 -13.95
C TYR A 74 6.77 3.64 -12.94
N LYS A 75 6.19 2.43 -12.92
CA LYS A 75 6.62 1.35 -12.02
C LYS A 75 8.07 0.93 -12.32
N GLU A 76 8.45 0.79 -13.59
CA GLU A 76 9.81 0.43 -14.00
C GLU A 76 10.85 1.43 -13.47
N GLU A 77 10.58 2.73 -13.59
CA GLU A 77 11.47 3.76 -13.04
C GLU A 77 11.47 3.75 -11.50
N SER A 78 10.31 3.52 -10.88
CA SER A 78 10.17 3.40 -9.43
C SER A 78 10.94 2.20 -8.87
N TYR A 79 10.96 1.06 -9.58
CA TYR A 79 11.75 -0.11 -9.19
C TYR A 79 13.24 0.18 -9.23
N ARG A 80 13.73 0.84 -10.29
CA ARG A 80 15.14 1.22 -10.41
C ARG A 80 15.57 2.09 -9.24
N LEU A 81 14.78 3.12 -8.93
CA LEU A 81 15.04 4.00 -7.79
C LEU A 81 14.96 3.26 -6.46
N GLY A 82 13.93 2.41 -6.29
CA GLY A 82 13.72 1.60 -5.08
C GLY A 82 14.89 0.64 -4.81
N GLU A 83 15.47 0.04 -5.86
CA GLU A 83 16.65 -0.83 -5.74
C GLU A 83 17.88 -0.07 -5.23
N GLU A 84 18.15 1.13 -5.77
CA GLU A 84 19.25 1.97 -5.31
C GLU A 84 19.08 2.37 -3.84
N LEU A 85 17.85 2.77 -3.47
CA LEU A 85 17.49 3.12 -2.09
C LEU A 85 17.66 1.94 -1.13
N ALA A 86 17.21 0.74 -1.53
CA ALA A 86 17.30 -0.44 -0.69
C ALA A 86 18.76 -0.88 -0.47
N ARG A 87 19.62 -0.81 -1.49
CA ARG A 87 21.05 -1.09 -1.34
C ARG A 87 21.70 -0.14 -0.32
N GLU A 88 21.42 1.15 -0.39
CA GLU A 88 21.97 2.12 0.56
C GLU A 88 21.35 1.96 1.95
N ALA A 89 20.05 1.67 2.06
CA ALA A 89 19.40 1.37 3.33
C ALA A 89 19.99 0.12 3.99
N ALA A 90 20.21 -0.95 3.22
CA ALA A 90 20.83 -2.18 3.71
C ALA A 90 22.22 -1.91 4.28
N ARG A 91 23.05 -1.15 3.55
CA ARG A 91 24.40 -0.76 3.98
C ARG A 91 24.38 0.04 5.30
N ARG A 92 23.50 1.02 5.44
CA ARG A 92 23.36 1.79 6.69
C ARG A 92 22.87 0.91 7.85
N ALA A 93 21.98 -0.02 7.57
CA ALA A 93 21.45 -0.95 8.56
C ALA A 93 22.50 -1.95 9.09
N GLU A 94 23.64 -2.18 8.40
CA GLU A 94 24.69 -3.08 8.86
C GLU A 94 25.29 -2.66 10.22
N SER A 95 25.35 -1.35 10.49
CA SER A 95 25.86 -0.82 11.76
C SER A 95 24.86 -0.85 12.90
N LEU A 96 23.58 -1.20 12.62
CA LEU A 96 22.48 -1.21 13.58
C LEU A 96 22.12 -2.65 13.95
N THR A 97 21.60 -2.85 15.17
CA THR A 97 21.17 -4.17 15.66
C THR A 97 19.82 -4.10 16.36
N GLY A 98 19.15 -5.24 16.46
CA GLY A 98 17.90 -5.39 17.22
C GLY A 98 16.82 -4.38 16.78
N PHE A 99 16.17 -3.77 17.76
CA PHE A 99 15.07 -2.83 17.51
C PHE A 99 15.50 -1.60 16.69
N GLU A 100 16.70 -1.05 16.90
CA GLU A 100 17.16 0.11 16.14
C GLU A 100 17.32 -0.18 14.65
N ARG A 101 17.85 -1.36 14.30
CA ARG A 101 17.91 -1.83 12.91
C ARG A 101 16.51 -1.98 12.33
N PHE A 102 15.63 -2.64 13.05
CA PHE A 102 14.25 -2.86 12.63
C PHE A 102 13.50 -1.54 12.41
N LYS A 103 13.58 -0.62 13.38
CA LYS A 103 12.95 0.70 13.30
C LYS A 103 13.45 1.54 12.12
N PHE A 104 14.76 1.49 11.86
CA PHE A 104 15.35 2.17 10.71
C PHE A 104 14.77 1.64 9.38
N LEU A 105 14.68 0.31 9.22
CA LEU A 105 14.11 -0.31 8.02
C LEU A 105 12.61 0.03 7.85
N LEU A 106 11.83 0.05 8.94
CA LEU A 106 10.43 0.50 8.90
C LEU A 106 10.31 1.95 8.43
N LYS A 107 11.17 2.84 8.93
CA LYS A 107 11.20 4.25 8.50
C LYS A 107 11.57 4.36 7.02
N ALA A 108 12.58 3.62 6.54
CA ALA A 108 12.99 3.63 5.15
C ALA A 108 11.86 3.15 4.22
N SER A 109 11.22 2.03 4.56
CA SER A 109 10.06 1.50 3.82
C SER A 109 8.87 2.48 3.82
N THR A 110 8.58 3.14 4.97
CA THR A 110 7.47 4.10 5.03
C THR A 110 7.79 5.41 4.29
N ALA A 111 9.05 5.89 4.34
CA ALA A 111 9.46 7.07 3.60
C ALA A 111 9.37 6.87 2.07
N ALA A 112 9.60 5.65 1.59
CA ALA A 112 9.44 5.33 0.18
C ALA A 112 7.98 5.41 -0.31
N ASN A 113 7.00 5.32 0.59
CA ASN A 113 5.58 5.60 0.27
C ASN A 113 5.33 7.07 -0.16
N LEU A 114 6.32 7.95 0.04
CA LEU A 114 6.33 9.31 -0.50
C LEU A 114 6.77 9.36 -1.99
N LEU A 115 7.31 8.25 -2.53
CA LEU A 115 7.56 8.08 -3.97
C LEU A 115 6.23 7.75 -4.67
N ASP A 116 5.40 8.76 -4.81
CA ASP A 116 4.10 8.65 -5.46
C ASP A 116 4.19 9.17 -6.90
N PRO A 117 3.37 8.70 -7.86
CA PRO A 117 3.28 9.23 -9.23
C PRO A 117 3.09 10.74 -9.37
N GLY A 118 2.75 11.43 -8.29
CA GLY A 118 2.70 12.90 -8.25
C GLY A 118 3.94 13.57 -7.66
N ALA A 119 4.91 12.80 -7.14
CA ALA A 119 6.16 13.36 -6.64
C ALA A 119 7.12 13.66 -7.81
N PRO A 120 7.90 14.77 -7.77
CA PRO A 120 8.89 15.03 -8.81
C PRO A 120 9.89 13.86 -8.88
N LEU A 121 9.95 13.17 -10.01
CA LEU A 121 11.07 12.29 -10.35
C LEU A 121 12.32 13.17 -10.35
N GLY A 122 13.25 12.98 -9.44
CA GLY A 122 14.45 13.83 -9.30
C GLY A 122 14.97 13.93 -7.88
N VAL A 123 14.35 13.22 -6.93
CA VAL A 123 14.90 13.11 -5.58
C VAL A 123 16.07 12.11 -5.62
N HIS A 124 17.29 12.59 -5.33
CA HIS A 124 18.44 11.70 -5.21
C HIS A 124 18.22 10.66 -4.10
N PRO A 125 18.61 9.37 -4.32
CA PRO A 125 18.48 8.31 -3.32
C PRO A 125 18.95 8.71 -1.91
N GLY A 126 20.11 9.41 -1.83
CA GLY A 126 20.66 9.88 -0.57
C GLY A 126 19.73 10.84 0.20
N GLN A 127 19.03 11.74 -0.51
CA GLN A 127 18.10 12.69 0.13
C GLN A 127 16.84 12.00 0.67
N LEU A 128 16.39 10.93 0.01
CA LEU A 128 15.23 10.18 0.51
C LEU A 128 15.57 9.40 1.77
N LEU A 129 16.76 8.82 1.84
CA LEU A 129 17.22 8.14 3.06
C LEU A 129 17.48 9.11 4.21
N GLU A 130 18.01 10.30 3.94
CA GLU A 130 18.09 11.35 4.96
C GLU A 130 16.70 11.75 5.47
N ARG A 131 15.70 11.81 4.58
CA ARG A 131 14.30 12.02 4.98
C ARG A 131 13.78 10.84 5.80
N ALA A 132 14.13 9.61 5.46
CA ALA A 132 13.75 8.42 6.20
C ALA A 132 14.34 8.44 7.63
N GLU A 133 15.61 8.81 7.78
CA GLU A 133 16.25 8.95 9.09
C GLU A 133 15.55 10.00 9.96
N ARG A 134 15.17 11.12 9.34
CA ARG A 134 14.45 12.22 10.01
C ARG A 134 12.94 11.98 10.12
N LEU A 135 12.42 10.90 9.51
CA LEU A 135 11.00 10.59 9.58
C LEU A 135 10.59 10.39 11.03
N VAL A 136 9.59 11.14 11.45
CA VAL A 136 8.92 10.96 12.73
C VAL A 136 7.54 10.40 12.45
N PHE A 137 7.24 9.26 13.03
CA PHE A 137 5.86 8.77 13.03
C PHE A 137 5.04 9.60 14.01
N ALA A 138 4.03 10.31 13.51
CA ALA A 138 3.10 11.06 14.35
C ALA A 138 2.31 10.14 15.30
N ARG A 139 2.12 8.89 14.87
CA ARG A 139 1.67 7.78 15.70
C ARG A 139 2.68 6.65 15.54
N ASP A 140 3.51 6.45 16.57
CA ASP A 140 4.63 5.50 16.61
C ASP A 140 4.34 4.38 17.61
N GLU A 141 3.96 3.23 17.12
CA GLU A 141 3.81 1.99 17.89
C GLU A 141 4.81 0.93 17.40
N THR A 142 5.97 1.35 16.84
CA THR A 142 6.98 0.45 16.27
C THR A 142 7.66 -0.43 17.31
N GLU A 143 7.84 0.06 18.53
CA GLU A 143 8.41 -0.74 19.63
C GLU A 143 7.43 -1.86 20.04
N GLN A 144 6.16 -1.53 20.21
CA GLN A 144 5.11 -2.51 20.50
C GLN A 144 5.01 -3.55 19.38
N PHE A 145 5.16 -3.11 18.11
CA PHE A 145 5.19 -4.01 16.97
C PHE A 145 6.39 -4.96 17.05
N TYR A 146 7.59 -4.46 17.32
CA TYR A 146 8.77 -5.29 17.47
C TYR A 146 8.63 -6.33 18.59
N LEU A 147 8.12 -5.90 19.75
CA LEU A 147 7.87 -6.81 20.90
C LEU A 147 6.78 -7.85 20.58
N HIS A 148 5.76 -7.48 19.80
CA HIS A 148 4.72 -8.43 19.37
C HIS A 148 5.31 -9.46 18.40
N LEU A 149 6.18 -9.05 17.48
CA LEU A 149 6.86 -9.98 16.56
C LEU A 149 7.65 -11.06 17.31
N LEU A 150 8.28 -10.75 18.44
CA LEU A 150 8.98 -11.74 19.25
C LEU A 150 8.08 -12.87 19.83
N GLN A 151 6.76 -12.69 19.76
CA GLN A 151 5.75 -13.65 20.24
C GLN A 151 4.86 -14.15 19.10
N THR A 152 5.27 -13.94 17.84
CA THR A 152 4.50 -14.21 16.63
C THR A 152 5.17 -15.33 15.83
N ASP A 153 4.40 -16.32 15.39
CA ASP A 153 4.89 -17.40 14.53
C ASP A 153 4.65 -17.10 13.04
N LYS A 154 3.58 -16.36 12.73
CA LYS A 154 3.14 -16.12 11.35
C LYS A 154 2.63 -14.70 11.12
N VAL A 155 3.18 -14.03 10.10
CA VAL A 155 2.80 -12.68 9.66
C VAL A 155 2.26 -12.71 8.23
N SER A 156 1.14 -12.02 7.99
CA SER A 156 0.68 -11.65 6.64
C SER A 156 1.07 -10.21 6.35
N TYR A 157 1.89 -10.00 5.31
CA TYR A 157 2.40 -8.69 4.90
C TYR A 157 1.80 -8.28 3.56
N LEU A 158 1.01 -7.22 3.54
CA LEU A 158 0.36 -6.71 2.32
C LEU A 158 1.20 -5.58 1.74
N LEU A 159 1.66 -5.77 0.50
CA LEU A 159 2.41 -4.76 -0.24
C LEU A 159 1.49 -3.62 -0.72
N ASP A 160 2.10 -2.47 -1.03
CA ASP A 160 1.46 -1.30 -1.63
C ASP A 160 2.19 -0.95 -2.94
N ASN A 161 2.98 0.11 -3.01
CA ASN A 161 3.52 0.65 -4.26
C ASN A 161 4.82 -0.01 -4.73
N ALA A 162 5.04 0.01 -6.05
CA ALA A 162 6.24 -0.49 -6.73
C ALA A 162 7.54 0.11 -6.18
N GLY A 163 7.60 1.42 -5.98
CA GLY A 163 8.82 2.12 -5.53
C GLY A 163 9.30 1.75 -4.13
N GLU A 164 8.41 1.23 -3.29
CA GLU A 164 8.75 0.84 -1.91
C GLU A 164 9.04 -0.66 -1.75
N ALA A 165 8.71 -1.49 -2.75
CA ALA A 165 8.79 -2.95 -2.65
C ALA A 165 10.19 -3.49 -2.30
N HIS A 166 11.25 -2.88 -2.80
CA HIS A 166 12.62 -3.24 -2.45
C HIS A 166 12.96 -2.96 -0.97
N LEU A 167 12.40 -1.88 -0.43
CA LEU A 167 12.56 -1.53 0.98
C LEU A 167 11.66 -2.39 1.88
N ASP A 168 10.46 -2.73 1.40
CA ASP A 168 9.61 -3.72 2.06
C ASP A 168 10.28 -5.09 2.14
N LYS A 169 11.02 -5.50 1.09
CA LYS A 169 11.83 -6.73 1.13
C LYS A 169 12.80 -6.73 2.31
N LEU A 170 13.48 -5.62 2.59
CA LEU A 170 14.38 -5.54 3.75
C LEU A 170 13.66 -5.74 5.09
N VAL A 171 12.45 -5.20 5.22
CA VAL A 171 11.62 -5.39 6.43
C VAL A 171 11.15 -6.85 6.52
N ILE A 172 10.69 -7.44 5.41
CA ILE A 172 10.24 -8.83 5.32
C ILE A 172 11.37 -9.80 5.68
N ASP A 173 12.57 -9.57 5.11
CA ASP A 173 13.76 -10.38 5.39
C ASP A 173 14.17 -10.26 6.87
N GLU A 174 14.03 -9.08 7.48
CA GLU A 174 14.33 -8.90 8.90
C GLU A 174 13.34 -9.66 9.80
N ILE A 175 12.04 -9.63 9.46
CA ILE A 175 11.01 -10.42 10.16
C ILE A 175 11.29 -11.93 9.99
N ALA A 176 11.64 -12.37 8.79
CA ALA A 176 11.96 -13.77 8.53
C ALA A 176 13.22 -14.24 9.31
N ARG A 177 14.24 -13.36 9.46
CA ARG A 177 15.44 -13.64 10.30
C ARG A 177 15.12 -13.84 11.79
N MET A 178 13.99 -13.31 12.26
CA MET A 178 13.51 -13.56 13.63
C MET A 178 12.89 -14.97 13.78
N GLY A 179 12.85 -15.77 12.71
CA GLY A 179 12.27 -17.12 12.68
C GLY A 179 10.77 -17.14 12.37
N ILE A 180 10.19 -16.00 12.01
CA ILE A 180 8.76 -15.83 11.76
C ILE A 180 8.44 -16.24 10.31
N LYS A 181 7.36 -17.00 10.11
CA LYS A 181 6.84 -17.30 8.77
C LYS A 181 6.13 -16.10 8.19
N VAL A 182 6.64 -15.55 7.08
CA VAL A 182 6.04 -14.40 6.43
C VAL A 182 5.30 -14.84 5.16
N ARG A 183 4.04 -14.42 5.03
CA ARG A 183 3.25 -14.46 3.80
C ARG A 183 3.14 -13.07 3.23
N VAL A 184 3.59 -12.89 2.01
CA VAL A 184 3.57 -11.60 1.31
C VAL A 184 2.47 -11.61 0.27
N PHE A 185 1.56 -10.64 0.34
CA PHE A 185 0.45 -10.51 -0.58
C PHE A 185 0.71 -9.37 -1.58
N ALA A 186 0.67 -9.70 -2.87
CA ALA A 186 0.81 -8.76 -3.98
C ALA A 186 -0.43 -8.83 -4.90
N LYS A 187 -0.69 -7.78 -5.68
CA LYS A 187 -1.83 -7.72 -6.59
C LYS A 187 -1.80 -8.83 -7.63
N GLY A 188 -2.94 -9.41 -7.95
CA GLY A 188 -3.07 -10.41 -9.02
C GLY A 188 -3.04 -9.82 -10.42
N ALA A 189 -3.39 -8.52 -10.55
CA ALA A 189 -3.35 -7.77 -11.79
C ALA A 189 -3.08 -6.28 -11.50
N PRO A 190 -2.65 -5.49 -12.51
CA PRO A 190 -2.28 -4.09 -12.31
C PRO A 190 -3.41 -3.23 -11.75
N TYR A 191 -3.10 -2.51 -10.68
CA TYR A 191 -3.88 -1.41 -10.11
C TYR A 191 -2.94 -0.25 -9.83
N GLN A 192 -3.07 0.85 -10.56
CA GLN A 192 -2.16 2.00 -10.46
C GLN A 192 -0.69 1.58 -10.42
N ASN A 193 0.07 2.12 -9.45
CA ASN A 193 1.47 1.79 -9.23
C ASN A 193 1.71 0.70 -8.17
N ASP A 194 0.68 -0.06 -7.79
CA ASP A 194 0.81 -1.16 -6.84
C ASP A 194 1.62 -2.33 -7.42
N VAL A 195 2.31 -3.05 -6.52
CA VAL A 195 3.12 -4.22 -6.88
C VAL A 195 2.22 -5.38 -7.28
N THR A 196 2.44 -5.93 -8.47
CA THR A 196 1.81 -7.20 -8.89
C THR A 196 2.61 -8.41 -8.41
N TYR A 197 1.97 -9.59 -8.42
CA TYR A 197 2.60 -10.86 -8.05
C TYR A 197 3.83 -11.17 -8.91
N ASP A 198 3.73 -11.00 -10.22
CA ASP A 198 4.84 -11.26 -11.13
C ASP A 198 6.01 -10.29 -10.93
N GLU A 199 5.70 -9.04 -10.57
CA GLU A 199 6.71 -8.04 -10.23
C GLU A 199 7.36 -8.38 -8.89
N ALA A 200 6.59 -8.72 -7.86
CA ALA A 200 7.09 -9.14 -6.55
C ALA A 200 7.99 -10.40 -6.65
N LEU A 201 7.64 -11.33 -7.53
CA LEU A 201 8.46 -12.51 -7.81
C LEU A 201 9.80 -12.13 -8.42
N ARG A 202 9.81 -11.25 -9.41
CA ARG A 202 11.05 -10.74 -10.04
C ARG A 202 11.94 -9.97 -9.07
N LEU A 203 11.35 -9.29 -8.07
CA LEU A 203 12.06 -8.58 -7.00
C LEU A 203 12.64 -9.52 -5.93
N GLY A 204 12.39 -10.83 -6.02
CA GLY A 204 12.86 -11.82 -5.04
C GLY A 204 12.13 -11.76 -3.69
N LEU A 205 10.90 -11.25 -3.64
CA LEU A 205 10.10 -11.22 -2.41
C LEU A 205 9.66 -12.60 -1.92
N GLY A 206 9.79 -13.63 -2.77
CA GLY A 206 9.56 -15.03 -2.41
C GLY A 206 10.78 -15.78 -1.87
N GLU A 207 11.95 -15.16 -1.73
CA GLU A 207 13.19 -15.84 -1.31
C GLU A 207 13.15 -16.30 0.16
N HIS A 208 12.59 -15.45 1.04
CA HIS A 208 12.48 -15.72 2.48
C HIS A 208 11.03 -15.69 2.99
N ALA A 209 10.04 -15.63 2.08
CA ALA A 209 8.63 -15.55 2.41
C ALA A 209 7.77 -16.34 1.41
N GLU A 210 6.57 -16.74 1.82
CA GLU A 210 5.55 -17.29 0.91
C GLU A 210 4.88 -16.14 0.16
N LEU A 211 5.18 -15.98 -1.14
CA LEU A 211 4.53 -14.98 -1.98
C LEU A 211 3.17 -15.47 -2.46
N ILE A 212 2.13 -14.66 -2.29
CA ILE A 212 0.74 -14.99 -2.60
C ILE A 212 0.13 -13.90 -3.47
N SER A 213 -0.48 -14.29 -4.58
CA SER A 213 -1.31 -13.39 -5.39
C SER A 213 -2.64 -13.10 -4.70
N THR A 214 -3.11 -11.85 -4.76
CA THR A 214 -4.48 -11.52 -4.38
C THR A 214 -5.51 -11.98 -5.41
N GLU A 215 -5.08 -12.45 -6.59
CA GLU A 215 -5.90 -12.89 -7.72
C GLU A 215 -6.88 -11.81 -8.23
N THR A 216 -6.62 -10.56 -7.92
CA THR A 216 -7.46 -9.41 -8.31
C THR A 216 -6.64 -8.15 -8.50
N ASP A 217 -7.20 -7.19 -9.23
CA ASP A 217 -6.72 -5.81 -9.37
C ASP A 217 -7.37 -4.86 -8.34
N ALA A 218 -7.97 -5.39 -7.26
CA ALA A 218 -8.61 -4.55 -6.26
C ALA A 218 -7.60 -3.63 -5.57
N ALA A 219 -7.97 -2.37 -5.36
CA ALA A 219 -7.14 -1.37 -4.67
C ALA A 219 -6.72 -1.81 -3.25
N GLY A 220 -7.52 -2.62 -2.60
CA GLY A 220 -7.24 -3.18 -1.28
C GLY A 220 -8.07 -4.44 -0.99
N PRO A 221 -7.79 -5.17 0.09
CA PRO A 221 -8.39 -6.47 0.38
C PRO A 221 -9.81 -6.35 0.94
N VAL A 222 -10.78 -6.00 0.10
CA VAL A 222 -12.21 -6.03 0.46
C VAL A 222 -12.84 -7.37 0.03
N ARG A 223 -13.66 -7.96 0.90
CA ARG A 223 -14.19 -9.31 0.73
C ARG A 223 -15.04 -9.52 -0.53
N GLU A 224 -15.64 -8.46 -1.06
CA GLU A 224 -16.41 -8.55 -2.32
C GLU A 224 -15.54 -8.61 -3.58
N LEU A 225 -14.25 -8.25 -3.49
CA LEU A 225 -13.33 -8.16 -4.63
C LEU A 225 -12.17 -9.15 -4.54
N ILE A 226 -11.98 -9.82 -3.41
CA ILE A 226 -10.92 -10.81 -3.20
C ILE A 226 -11.51 -12.21 -3.07
N PRO A 227 -10.93 -13.26 -3.70
CA PRO A 227 -11.40 -14.62 -3.54
C PRO A 227 -11.37 -15.09 -2.08
N GLY A 228 -12.37 -15.87 -1.68
CA GLY A 228 -12.53 -16.31 -0.29
C GLY A 228 -11.32 -17.05 0.25
N HIS A 229 -10.71 -17.95 -0.56
CA HIS A 229 -9.52 -18.70 -0.17
C HIS A 229 -8.27 -17.81 0.03
N VAL A 230 -8.16 -16.69 -0.72
CA VAL A 230 -7.08 -15.70 -0.53
C VAL A 230 -7.30 -14.93 0.77
N TRP A 231 -8.56 -14.53 1.04
CA TRP A 231 -8.90 -13.89 2.31
C TRP A 231 -8.59 -14.80 3.51
N GLU A 232 -8.98 -16.09 3.43
CA GLU A 232 -8.70 -17.06 4.48
C GLU A 232 -7.20 -17.21 4.74
N LYS A 233 -6.38 -17.32 3.69
CA LYS A 233 -4.92 -17.33 3.82
C LYS A 233 -4.38 -16.05 4.46
N MET A 234 -4.96 -14.89 4.12
CA MET A 234 -4.53 -13.60 4.65
C MET A 234 -4.80 -13.46 6.14
N VAL A 235 -5.94 -13.96 6.62
CA VAL A 235 -6.31 -13.89 8.04
C VAL A 235 -5.83 -15.10 8.85
N ASP A 236 -5.30 -16.12 8.22
CA ASP A 236 -4.59 -17.24 8.86
C ASP A 236 -3.14 -16.83 9.21
N ALA A 237 -3.02 -15.82 10.05
CA ALA A 237 -1.77 -15.30 10.60
C ALA A 237 -2.02 -14.83 12.04
N ASP A 238 -0.97 -14.62 12.82
CA ASP A 238 -1.08 -14.06 14.16
C ASP A 238 -1.19 -12.54 14.11
N LEU A 239 -0.56 -11.95 13.08
CA LEU A 239 -0.48 -10.52 12.86
C LEU A 239 -0.56 -10.20 11.36
N ILE A 240 -1.28 -9.15 11.01
CA ILE A 240 -1.37 -8.62 9.65
C ILE A 240 -0.66 -7.28 9.60
N VAL A 241 0.24 -7.10 8.63
CA VAL A 241 0.90 -5.82 8.32
C VAL A 241 0.29 -5.27 7.03
N ALA A 242 -0.26 -4.07 7.08
CA ALA A 242 -0.86 -3.38 5.95
C ALA A 242 -0.02 -2.17 5.57
N LYS A 243 0.59 -2.20 4.37
CA LYS A 243 1.29 -1.06 3.79
C LYS A 243 0.31 -0.17 3.03
N GLY A 244 0.48 1.14 3.22
CA GLY A 244 -0.25 2.18 2.50
C GLY A 244 -1.70 2.39 2.91
N MET A 245 -2.30 3.44 2.34
CA MET A 245 -3.64 3.86 2.70
C MET A 245 -4.72 2.89 2.23
N ALA A 246 -4.61 2.37 1.01
CA ALA A 246 -5.67 1.56 0.42
C ALA A 246 -5.90 0.24 1.17
N ASN A 247 -4.82 -0.43 1.60
CA ASN A 247 -4.93 -1.62 2.44
C ASN A 247 -5.55 -1.29 3.81
N PHE A 248 -5.14 -0.18 4.45
CA PHE A 248 -5.74 0.27 5.70
C PHE A 248 -7.24 0.58 5.54
N GLU A 249 -7.62 1.33 4.49
CA GLU A 249 -9.02 1.65 4.18
C GLU A 249 -9.89 0.40 3.96
N ALA A 250 -9.34 -0.61 3.28
CA ALA A 250 -10.03 -1.87 3.05
C ALA A 250 -10.36 -2.59 4.37
N PHE A 251 -9.41 -2.63 5.29
CA PHE A 251 -9.61 -3.25 6.60
C PHE A 251 -10.54 -2.45 7.54
N LEU A 252 -10.72 -1.14 7.33
CA LEU A 252 -11.75 -0.39 8.02
C LEU A 252 -13.17 -0.84 7.62
N ASP A 253 -13.36 -1.25 6.36
CA ASP A 253 -14.65 -1.81 5.89
C ASP A 253 -14.82 -3.29 6.28
N ASN A 254 -13.74 -4.05 6.26
CA ASN A 254 -13.71 -5.48 6.50
C ASN A 254 -12.67 -5.82 7.58
N PRO A 255 -12.95 -5.53 8.87
CA PRO A 255 -12.00 -5.78 9.94
C PRO A 255 -11.58 -7.25 10.01
N PRO A 256 -10.27 -7.56 9.98
CA PRO A 256 -9.81 -8.91 10.16
C PRO A 256 -10.00 -9.37 11.62
N PRO A 257 -10.07 -10.67 11.89
CA PRO A 257 -10.17 -11.20 13.25
C PRO A 257 -8.84 -11.14 14.03
N LYS A 258 -7.77 -10.68 13.38
CA LYS A 258 -6.40 -10.64 13.90
C LYS A 258 -5.93 -9.20 14.11
N PRO A 259 -4.91 -8.95 14.96
CA PRO A 259 -4.27 -7.65 15.07
C PRO A 259 -3.79 -7.15 13.70
N LEU A 260 -4.02 -5.87 13.43
CA LEU A 260 -3.61 -5.20 12.21
C LEU A 260 -2.62 -4.09 12.55
N PHE A 261 -1.39 -4.20 12.06
CA PHE A 261 -0.41 -3.13 12.10
C PHE A 261 -0.37 -2.39 10.76
N ALA A 262 -0.68 -1.11 10.77
CA ALA A 262 -0.71 -0.27 9.57
C ALA A 262 0.54 0.62 9.50
N MET A 263 1.12 0.73 8.31
CA MET A 263 2.25 1.62 8.00
C MET A 263 1.88 2.46 6.78
N LEU A 264 1.72 3.75 6.96
CA LEU A 264 1.26 4.65 5.88
C LEU A 264 1.72 6.10 6.08
N VAL A 265 1.64 6.86 4.99
CA VAL A 265 1.58 8.32 5.04
C VAL A 265 0.14 8.73 4.74
N ALA A 266 -0.46 9.53 5.63
CA ALA A 266 -1.86 9.96 5.48
C ALA A 266 -1.96 11.09 4.44
N LYS A 267 -2.23 10.76 3.17
CA LYS A 267 -2.23 11.71 2.05
C LYS A 267 -3.54 12.52 1.92
N CYS A 268 -4.58 12.19 2.71
CA CYS A 268 -5.87 12.88 2.66
C CYS A 268 -6.53 12.99 4.03
N GLY A 269 -7.49 13.92 4.17
CA GLY A 269 -8.23 14.18 5.41
C GLY A 269 -8.93 12.94 5.98
N PRO A 270 -9.74 12.22 5.20
CA PRO A 270 -10.46 11.03 5.68
C PRO A 270 -9.56 9.93 6.25
N VAL A 271 -8.43 9.65 5.61
CA VAL A 271 -7.46 8.65 6.13
C VAL A 271 -6.72 9.18 7.35
N ALA A 272 -6.34 10.46 7.35
CA ALA A 272 -5.68 11.10 8.49
C ALA A 272 -6.58 11.05 9.75
N GLU A 273 -7.87 11.36 9.60
CA GLU A 273 -8.87 11.23 10.66
C GLU A 273 -8.94 9.78 11.19
N ALA A 274 -9.05 8.80 10.29
CA ALA A 274 -9.13 7.38 10.66
C ALA A 274 -7.85 6.86 11.35
N ALA A 275 -6.67 7.33 10.90
CA ALA A 275 -5.38 7.00 11.49
C ALA A 275 -5.05 7.83 12.75
N ARG A 276 -5.84 8.88 13.06
CA ARG A 276 -5.64 9.85 14.16
C ARG A 276 -4.31 10.60 14.04
N VAL A 277 -4.02 11.09 12.85
CA VAL A 277 -2.86 11.92 12.51
C VAL A 277 -3.31 13.08 11.64
N LYS A 278 -2.40 13.98 11.24
CA LYS A 278 -2.69 15.06 10.29
C LYS A 278 -2.39 14.60 8.86
N PRO A 279 -3.04 15.22 7.86
CA PRO A 279 -2.65 15.01 6.47
C PRO A 279 -1.16 15.31 6.24
N GLY A 280 -0.46 14.43 5.52
CA GLY A 280 0.97 14.49 5.27
C GLY A 280 1.84 13.78 6.31
N GLU A 281 1.30 13.42 7.48
CA GLU A 281 2.06 12.73 8.50
C GLU A 281 2.16 11.23 8.23
N ALA A 282 3.32 10.66 8.61
CA ALA A 282 3.56 9.22 8.61
C ALA A 282 3.09 8.59 9.92
N ALA A 283 2.60 7.35 9.84
CA ALA A 283 2.14 6.60 10.99
C ALA A 283 2.49 5.10 10.86
N ALA A 284 2.85 4.49 11.99
CA ALA A 284 3.10 3.07 12.15
C ALA A 284 2.42 2.61 13.44
N PHE A 285 1.27 1.93 13.32
CA PHE A 285 0.37 1.77 14.45
C PHE A 285 -0.55 0.55 14.35
N TYR A 286 -1.03 0.06 15.49
CA TYR A 286 -2.11 -0.91 15.53
C TYR A 286 -3.47 -0.25 15.26
N ALA A 287 -4.15 -0.72 14.22
CA ALA A 287 -5.46 -0.21 13.87
C ALA A 287 -6.54 -0.72 14.85
N SER A 288 -7.21 0.20 15.52
CA SER A 288 -8.37 -0.10 16.38
C SER A 288 -9.61 -0.26 15.51
N LEU A 289 -9.86 -1.48 15.01
CA LEU A 289 -10.94 -1.77 14.07
C LEU A 289 -12.27 -2.14 14.74
N ARG A 290 -12.30 -2.30 16.06
CA ARG A 290 -13.53 -2.56 16.84
C ARG A 290 -13.54 -1.69 18.10
N PRO A 291 -14.71 -1.14 18.49
CA PRO A 291 -14.88 -0.58 19.84
C PRO A 291 -14.68 -1.71 20.88
N GLY A 292 -13.63 -1.64 21.68
CA GLY A 292 -13.39 -2.58 22.78
C GLY A 292 -12.13 -3.44 22.70
N MET A 293 -11.34 -3.42 21.63
CA MET A 293 -10.05 -4.14 21.53
C MET A 293 -8.83 -3.28 21.93
N MET A 294 -8.97 -2.44 22.95
CA MET A 294 -7.84 -1.82 23.60
C MET A 294 -7.60 -2.46 24.97
N LYS A 295 -6.88 -3.58 24.96
CA LYS A 295 -6.05 -4.04 26.09
C LYS A 295 -5.11 -5.11 25.55
N VAL A 296 -4.02 -4.69 24.92
CA VAL A 296 -2.79 -5.46 24.98
C VAL A 296 -1.98 -4.80 26.08
N MET A 297 -1.77 -5.54 27.17
CA MET A 297 -0.98 -5.14 28.34
C MET A 297 0.47 -4.91 27.93
#